data_df70948b23cc4d6d94cd5a38fa7c2e38
#
_entry.id   df70948b23cc4d6d94cd5a38fa7c2e38
#
_cell.length_a   1.000
_cell.length_b   1.000
_cell.length_c   1.000
_cell.angle_alpha   90.00
_cell.angle_beta   90.00
_cell.angle_gamma   90.00
#
_symmetry.space_group_name_H-M   'P 1'
#
loop_
_entity.id
_entity.type
_entity.pdbx_description
1 polymer ?
#
loop_
_entity_poly.entity_id
_entity_poly.type
_entity_poly.pdbx_seq_one_letter_code
_entity_poly.pdbx_strand_id
1 'polypeptide(L)'
;MKYVALPFTGTRRLSFYLAMEEFVARHLDEPDCFFMWQVEPTVIFGRNQVLENEVNLDYCREHGIHVVRRKSGGGCVYADMDNVMLSFVTSEENVGIAFNRFVNMVLLVFRKMGIEATGSSHNDIMIGDRKVCGTACYHVSGRSIVHSTLLYDTNMEHMLHAITPGPEKLEKKGIQSVRQRITFLKDYTSLGLDEVKTLIRDTLCVGERMLTAEDVTAIEQIEGQYLSEDFIKHIQ
;
A
#
# COMPACT_ATOMS: atom_id res chain seq x y z
N MET A 1 -13.25 11.27 -8.53
CA MET A 1 -12.16 11.85 -7.70
C MET A 1 -11.03 12.36 -8.57
N LYS A 2 -10.09 13.13 -8.04
CA LYS A 2 -8.90 13.58 -8.79
C LYS A 2 -7.77 12.58 -8.67
N TYR A 3 -7.09 12.31 -9.79
CA TYR A 3 -5.81 11.60 -9.77
C TYR A 3 -4.70 12.58 -9.42
N VAL A 4 -3.94 12.31 -8.37
CA VAL A 4 -2.80 13.15 -8.00
C VAL A 4 -1.54 12.64 -8.70
N ALA A 5 -0.91 13.49 -9.49
CA ALA A 5 0.26 13.15 -10.29
C ALA A 5 1.49 13.94 -9.84
N LEU A 6 2.64 13.29 -9.88
CA LEU A 6 3.94 13.91 -9.62
C LEU A 6 4.45 14.61 -10.90
N PRO A 7 5.19 15.73 -10.77
CA PRO A 7 5.72 16.48 -11.91
C PRO A 7 6.96 15.85 -12.55
N PHE A 8 7.27 14.61 -12.21
CA PHE A 8 8.42 13.85 -12.73
C PHE A 8 8.04 12.39 -12.94
N THR A 9 8.85 11.71 -13.73
CA THR A 9 8.79 10.26 -13.96
C THR A 9 9.78 9.52 -13.07
N GLY A 10 9.56 8.22 -12.88
CA GLY A 10 10.40 7.36 -12.05
C GLY A 10 9.83 7.13 -10.66
N THR A 11 10.45 6.18 -9.96
CA THR A 11 10.03 5.80 -8.62
C THR A 11 10.81 6.54 -7.55
N ARG A 12 10.22 6.70 -6.40
CA ARG A 12 10.83 7.23 -5.17
C ARG A 12 10.82 6.14 -4.12
N ARG A 13 11.58 6.31 -3.04
CA ARG A 13 11.51 5.42 -1.89
C ARG A 13 10.12 5.47 -1.24
N LEU A 14 9.75 4.42 -0.56
CA LEU A 14 8.41 4.24 0.01
C LEU A 14 8.03 5.36 1.00
N SER A 15 8.95 5.82 1.82
CA SER A 15 8.74 6.92 2.77
C SER A 15 8.22 8.20 2.12
N PHE A 16 8.68 8.50 0.89
CA PHE A 16 8.19 9.64 0.12
C PHE A 16 6.70 9.51 -0.19
N TYR A 17 6.23 8.34 -0.60
CA TYR A 17 4.81 8.16 -0.92
C TYR A 17 3.93 8.17 0.33
N LEU A 18 4.40 7.67 1.47
CA LEU A 18 3.69 7.83 2.74
C LEU A 18 3.61 9.31 3.16
N ALA A 19 4.67 10.07 2.94
CA ALA A 19 4.66 11.52 3.15
C ALA A 19 3.73 12.24 2.16
N MET A 20 3.66 11.79 0.91
CA MET A 20 2.73 12.32 -0.09
C MET A 20 1.28 12.09 0.32
N GLU A 21 0.94 10.95 0.91
CA GLU A 21 -0.41 10.71 1.46
C GLU A 21 -0.78 11.77 2.51
N GLU A 22 0.12 12.07 3.44
CA GLU A 22 -0.09 13.11 4.45
C GLU A 22 -0.17 14.51 3.84
N PHE A 23 0.70 14.81 2.88
CA PHE A 23 0.68 16.08 2.17
C PHE A 23 -0.68 16.29 1.48
N VAL A 24 -1.16 15.29 0.74
CA VAL A 24 -2.47 15.33 0.07
C VAL A 24 -3.60 15.53 1.09
N ALA A 25 -3.54 14.85 2.23
CA ALA A 25 -4.54 15.00 3.26
C ALA A 25 -4.54 16.38 3.95
N ARG A 26 -3.38 17.02 4.06
CA ARG A 26 -3.22 18.29 4.79
C ARG A 26 -3.39 19.54 3.91
N HIS A 27 -3.05 19.44 2.62
CA HIS A 27 -2.82 20.63 1.78
C HIS A 27 -3.69 20.69 0.52
N LEU A 28 -4.32 19.58 0.09
CA LEU A 28 -5.21 19.62 -1.07
C LEU A 28 -6.67 19.79 -0.64
N ASP A 29 -7.37 20.68 -1.34
CA ASP A 29 -8.80 20.96 -1.06
C ASP A 29 -9.75 19.94 -1.70
N GLU A 30 -9.29 19.12 -2.65
CA GLU A 30 -10.09 18.11 -3.29
C GLU A 30 -10.61 17.09 -2.24
N PRO A 31 -11.94 16.86 -2.15
CA PRO A 31 -12.51 16.00 -1.12
C PRO A 31 -12.06 14.55 -1.23
N ASP A 32 -11.82 14.09 -2.47
CA ASP A 32 -11.37 12.75 -2.77
C ASP A 32 -10.20 12.78 -3.75
N CYS A 33 -9.06 12.26 -3.34
CA CYS A 33 -7.85 12.11 -4.13
C CYS A 33 -7.46 10.64 -4.24
N PHE A 34 -6.86 10.28 -5.35
CA PHE A 34 -6.34 8.94 -5.60
C PHE A 34 -5.02 9.01 -6.33
N PHE A 35 -4.09 8.14 -6.01
CA PHE A 35 -2.85 7.96 -6.76
C PHE A 35 -2.29 6.56 -6.59
N MET A 36 -1.46 6.16 -7.54
CA MET A 36 -0.80 4.87 -7.56
C MET A 36 0.70 5.06 -7.56
N TRP A 37 1.40 4.12 -6.95
CA TRP A 37 2.85 4.14 -6.89
C TRP A 37 3.45 2.74 -6.78
N GLN A 38 4.71 2.63 -7.13
CA GLN A 38 5.52 1.42 -7.07
C GLN A 38 6.84 1.77 -6.40
N VAL A 39 7.50 0.78 -5.81
CA VAL A 39 8.75 0.97 -5.09
C VAL A 39 9.72 -0.17 -5.36
N GLU A 40 11.01 0.12 -5.24
CA GLU A 40 12.03 -0.92 -5.12
C GLU A 40 11.73 -1.83 -3.93
N PRO A 41 12.27 -3.06 -3.89
CA PRO A 41 11.99 -4.03 -2.83
C PRO A 41 12.03 -3.42 -1.44
N THR A 42 10.89 -3.45 -0.75
CA THR A 42 10.71 -2.79 0.55
C THR A 42 9.79 -3.60 1.45
N VAL A 43 10.21 -3.81 2.69
CA VAL A 43 9.34 -4.30 3.77
C VAL A 43 8.73 -3.11 4.50
N ILE A 44 7.40 -3.15 4.67
CA ILE A 44 6.63 -2.12 5.35
C ILE A 44 6.01 -2.73 6.60
N PHE A 45 6.41 -2.28 7.78
CA PHE A 45 5.82 -2.75 9.02
C PHE A 45 4.92 -1.68 9.66
N GLY A 46 3.89 -2.15 10.37
CA GLY A 46 2.84 -1.29 10.91
C GLY A 46 3.28 -0.52 12.15
N ARG A 47 2.54 0.54 12.47
CA ARG A 47 2.82 1.45 13.59
C ARG A 47 3.09 0.74 14.92
N ASN A 48 2.32 -0.31 15.24
CA ASN A 48 2.36 -1.01 16.53
C ASN A 48 3.19 -2.30 16.49
N GLN A 49 3.93 -2.54 15.41
CA GLN A 49 4.77 -3.74 15.29
C GLN A 49 6.17 -3.48 15.82
N VAL A 50 6.76 -4.52 16.40
CA VAL A 50 8.16 -4.54 16.83
C VAL A 50 9.00 -4.99 15.65
N LEU A 51 9.93 -4.16 15.22
CA LEU A 51 10.74 -4.36 14.01
C LEU A 51 11.42 -5.73 13.99
N GLU A 52 12.10 -6.07 15.08
CA GLU A 52 12.90 -7.28 15.21
C GLU A 52 12.06 -8.58 15.21
N ASN A 53 10.77 -8.46 15.56
CA ASN A 53 9.85 -9.60 15.58
C ASN A 53 9.15 -9.83 14.23
N GLU A 54 9.19 -8.85 13.34
CA GLU A 54 8.40 -8.87 12.10
C GLU A 54 9.27 -8.92 10.84
N VAL A 55 10.54 -8.49 10.93
CA VAL A 55 11.42 -8.31 9.78
C VAL A 55 12.73 -9.06 9.97
N ASN A 56 13.11 -9.84 8.97
CA ASN A 56 14.44 -10.44 8.89
C ASN A 56 15.42 -9.39 8.35
N LEU A 57 16.01 -8.61 9.26
CA LEU A 57 16.90 -7.50 8.91
C LEU A 57 18.18 -7.95 8.19
N ASP A 58 18.69 -9.15 8.52
CA ASP A 58 19.90 -9.67 7.86
C ASP A 58 19.60 -10.04 6.43
N TYR A 59 18.49 -10.73 6.17
CA TYR A 59 18.04 -11.02 4.82
C TYR A 59 17.77 -9.74 4.01
N CYS A 60 17.10 -8.76 4.60
CA CYS A 60 16.82 -7.49 3.94
C CYS A 60 18.12 -6.76 3.54
N ARG A 61 19.11 -6.74 4.42
CA ARG A 61 20.42 -6.11 4.15
C ARG A 61 21.17 -6.83 3.03
N GLU A 62 21.19 -8.16 3.05
CA GLU A 62 21.89 -9.00 2.06
C GLU A 62 21.30 -8.82 0.66
N HIS A 63 19.97 -8.64 0.57
CA HIS A 63 19.24 -8.55 -0.71
C HIS A 63 18.85 -7.12 -1.11
N GLY A 64 19.36 -6.10 -0.41
CA GLY A 64 19.08 -4.70 -0.74
C GLY A 64 17.60 -4.31 -0.54
N ILE A 65 16.88 -5.00 0.34
CA ILE A 65 15.46 -4.74 0.63
C ILE A 65 15.38 -3.62 1.68
N HIS A 66 14.70 -2.54 1.34
CA HIS A 66 14.48 -1.43 2.26
C HIS A 66 13.48 -1.81 3.36
N VAL A 67 13.57 -1.13 4.50
CA VAL A 67 12.67 -1.36 5.64
C VAL A 67 12.10 -0.03 6.09
N VAL A 68 10.76 0.10 6.11
CA VAL A 68 10.06 1.34 6.43
C VAL A 68 8.90 1.07 7.39
N ARG A 69 8.77 1.91 8.43
CA ARG A 69 7.59 1.94 9.30
C ARG A 69 6.52 2.84 8.69
N ARG A 70 5.26 2.39 8.71
CA ARG A 70 4.11 3.24 8.35
C ARG A 70 3.34 3.70 9.59
N LYS A 71 2.59 4.79 9.47
CA LYS A 71 1.74 5.34 10.54
C LYS A 71 0.40 4.61 10.70
N SER A 72 -0.02 3.85 9.70
CA SER A 72 -1.20 2.98 9.81
C SER A 72 -0.89 1.71 10.60
N GLY A 73 -1.94 1.06 11.10
CA GLY A 73 -1.86 -0.24 11.77
C GLY A 73 -1.73 -1.40 10.78
N GLY A 74 -1.97 -2.60 11.27
CA GLY A 74 -1.94 -3.84 10.50
C GLY A 74 -0.58 -4.55 10.52
N GLY A 75 -0.47 -5.65 9.77
CA GLY A 75 0.70 -6.52 9.70
C GLY A 75 1.80 -6.01 8.78
N CYS A 76 2.91 -6.76 8.75
CA CYS A 76 4.02 -6.51 7.86
C CYS A 76 3.65 -6.83 6.39
N VAL A 77 4.15 -6.03 5.46
CA VAL A 77 3.88 -6.14 4.02
C VAL A 77 5.21 -6.06 3.27
N TYR A 78 5.33 -6.82 2.19
CA TYR A 78 6.41 -6.69 1.22
C TYR A 78 5.86 -6.05 -0.06
N ALA A 79 6.58 -5.10 -0.61
CA ALA A 79 6.27 -4.42 -1.86
C ALA A 79 7.51 -4.38 -2.77
N ASP A 80 7.29 -4.47 -4.07
CA ASP A 80 8.30 -4.35 -5.11
C ASP A 80 7.71 -3.71 -6.37
N MET A 81 8.48 -3.65 -7.45
CA MET A 81 8.04 -3.05 -8.72
C MET A 81 6.94 -3.85 -9.44
N ASP A 82 6.68 -5.08 -9.01
CA ASP A 82 5.62 -5.94 -9.56
C ASP A 82 4.31 -5.88 -8.74
N ASN A 83 4.27 -4.98 -7.76
CA ASN A 83 3.05 -4.61 -7.03
C ASN A 83 2.61 -3.19 -7.39
N VAL A 84 1.34 -2.89 -7.18
CA VAL A 84 0.83 -1.52 -7.25
C VAL A 84 0.29 -1.11 -5.89
N MET A 85 0.84 -0.04 -5.36
CA MET A 85 0.30 0.60 -4.17
C MET A 85 -0.80 1.57 -4.59
N LEU A 86 -1.94 1.51 -3.92
CA LEU A 86 -3.09 2.37 -4.17
C LEU A 86 -3.32 3.24 -2.95
N SER A 87 -3.37 4.55 -3.11
CA SER A 87 -3.65 5.51 -2.05
C SER A 87 -4.94 6.27 -2.34
N PHE A 88 -5.88 6.20 -1.43
CA PHE A 88 -7.14 6.94 -1.45
C PHE A 88 -7.21 7.86 -0.23
N VAL A 89 -7.26 9.16 -0.48
CA VAL A 89 -7.39 10.19 0.55
C VAL A 89 -8.77 10.82 0.41
N THR A 90 -9.55 10.80 1.48
CA THR A 90 -10.95 11.26 1.45
C THR A 90 -11.28 12.16 2.64
N SER A 91 -12.20 13.10 2.44
CA SER A 91 -12.80 13.90 3.52
C SER A 91 -13.79 13.10 4.39
N GLU A 92 -14.04 11.83 4.07
CA GLU A 92 -14.83 10.95 4.92
C GLU A 92 -14.05 10.59 6.19
N GLU A 93 -14.54 11.03 7.33
CA GLU A 93 -13.89 10.80 8.63
C GLU A 93 -14.19 9.42 9.21
N ASN A 94 -15.31 8.82 8.83
CA ASN A 94 -15.64 7.48 9.30
C ASN A 94 -14.80 6.44 8.58
N VAL A 95 -13.89 5.84 9.33
CA VAL A 95 -12.94 4.84 8.82
C VAL A 95 -13.65 3.65 8.16
N GLY A 96 -14.76 3.17 8.72
CA GLY A 96 -15.52 2.07 8.16
C GLY A 96 -16.14 2.42 6.80
N ILE A 97 -16.67 3.65 6.66
CA ILE A 97 -17.20 4.14 5.37
C ILE A 97 -16.08 4.33 4.37
N ALA A 98 -14.94 4.91 4.78
CA ALA A 98 -13.78 5.10 3.92
C ALA A 98 -13.25 3.75 3.38
N PHE A 99 -13.12 2.72 4.23
CA PHE A 99 -12.76 1.37 3.81
C PHE A 99 -13.78 0.78 2.82
N ASN A 100 -15.07 0.84 3.13
CA ASN A 100 -16.11 0.28 2.27
C ASN A 100 -16.12 0.95 0.89
N ARG A 101 -15.93 2.28 0.84
CA ARG A 101 -15.80 3.01 -0.43
C ARG A 101 -14.60 2.52 -1.21
N PHE A 102 -13.43 2.42 -0.57
CA PHE A 102 -12.21 1.95 -1.21
C PHE A 102 -12.36 0.52 -1.76
N VAL A 103 -12.84 -0.43 -0.94
CA VAL A 103 -13.07 -1.80 -1.37
C VAL A 103 -14.01 -1.86 -2.57
N ASN A 104 -15.14 -1.15 -2.53
CA ASN A 104 -16.09 -1.12 -3.63
C ASN A 104 -15.50 -0.54 -4.92
N MET A 105 -14.62 0.46 -4.84
CA MET A 105 -13.90 1.01 -5.98
C MET A 105 -13.00 -0.04 -6.65
N VAL A 106 -12.20 -0.76 -5.86
CA VAL A 106 -11.32 -1.80 -6.40
C VAL A 106 -12.14 -2.98 -6.96
N LEU A 107 -13.23 -3.38 -6.28
CA LEU A 107 -14.14 -4.41 -6.80
C LEU A 107 -14.80 -3.98 -8.13
N LEU A 108 -15.09 -2.70 -8.33
CA LEU A 108 -15.57 -2.18 -9.60
C LEU A 108 -14.54 -2.37 -10.72
N VAL A 109 -13.27 -2.08 -10.44
CA VAL A 109 -12.17 -2.31 -11.40
C VAL A 109 -12.06 -3.80 -11.75
N PHE A 110 -12.10 -4.68 -10.74
CA PHE A 110 -12.01 -6.14 -10.97
C PHE A 110 -13.17 -6.64 -11.82
N ARG A 111 -14.40 -6.16 -11.57
CA ARG A 111 -15.56 -6.49 -12.43
C ARG A 111 -15.36 -6.07 -13.88
N LYS A 112 -14.72 -4.90 -14.13
CA LYS A 112 -14.38 -4.48 -15.50
C LYS A 112 -13.34 -5.37 -16.17
N MET A 113 -12.50 -6.04 -15.39
CA MET A 113 -11.57 -7.08 -15.88
C MET A 113 -12.23 -8.45 -16.02
N GLY A 114 -13.51 -8.59 -15.67
CA GLY A 114 -14.20 -9.90 -15.64
C GLY A 114 -13.80 -10.80 -14.46
N ILE A 115 -13.21 -10.22 -13.40
CA ILE A 115 -12.74 -10.95 -12.23
C ILE A 115 -13.78 -10.84 -11.10
N GLU A 116 -14.22 -11.98 -10.60
CA GLU A 116 -15.06 -12.04 -9.40
C GLU A 116 -14.18 -11.93 -8.16
N ALA A 117 -14.37 -10.86 -7.39
CA ALA A 117 -13.67 -10.61 -6.16
C ALA A 117 -14.62 -10.12 -5.06
N THR A 118 -14.25 -10.29 -3.81
CA THR A 118 -15.05 -9.89 -2.64
C THR A 118 -14.19 -9.18 -1.60
N GLY A 119 -14.83 -8.33 -0.78
CA GLY A 119 -14.20 -7.77 0.40
C GLY A 119 -14.31 -8.72 1.58
N SER A 120 -13.23 -8.88 2.36
CA SER A 120 -13.25 -9.65 3.61
C SER A 120 -13.66 -8.79 4.81
N SER A 121 -13.96 -9.42 5.95
CA SER A 121 -14.22 -8.74 7.24
C SER A 121 -12.98 -7.99 7.79
N HIS A 122 -11.81 -8.24 7.24
CA HIS A 122 -10.55 -7.58 7.60
C HIS A 122 -10.14 -6.51 6.57
N ASN A 123 -11.08 -6.07 5.73
CA ASN A 123 -10.88 -5.07 4.67
C ASN A 123 -9.89 -5.49 3.58
N ASP A 124 -9.60 -6.79 3.45
CA ASP A 124 -8.81 -7.34 2.35
C ASP A 124 -9.71 -7.58 1.13
N ILE A 125 -9.12 -7.57 -0.06
CA ILE A 125 -9.81 -7.97 -1.29
C ILE A 125 -9.36 -9.37 -1.67
N MET A 126 -10.34 -10.24 -1.88
CA MET A 126 -10.17 -11.67 -2.08
C MET A 126 -10.63 -12.08 -3.47
N ILE A 127 -9.92 -13.00 -4.09
CA ILE A 127 -10.37 -13.78 -5.24
C ILE A 127 -10.52 -15.25 -4.74
N GLY A 128 -11.75 -15.72 -4.68
CA GLY A 128 -12.05 -16.96 -3.96
C GLY A 128 -11.70 -16.81 -2.47
N ASP A 129 -10.87 -17.73 -1.96
CA ASP A 129 -10.39 -17.76 -0.59
C ASP A 129 -8.99 -17.12 -0.40
N ARG A 130 -8.40 -16.53 -1.46
CA ARG A 130 -7.06 -15.97 -1.45
C ARG A 130 -7.05 -14.46 -1.59
N LYS A 131 -6.21 -13.83 -0.80
CA LYS A 131 -6.03 -12.37 -0.78
C LYS A 131 -5.20 -11.91 -1.98
N VAL A 132 -5.72 -10.94 -2.71
CA VAL A 132 -5.04 -10.27 -3.83
C VAL A 132 -4.66 -8.82 -3.48
N CYS A 133 -5.33 -8.23 -2.50
CA CYS A 133 -5.05 -6.87 -2.08
C CYS A 133 -5.25 -6.71 -0.57
N GLY A 134 -4.24 -6.19 0.12
CA GLY A 134 -4.31 -5.87 1.54
C GLY A 134 -4.48 -4.38 1.75
N THR A 135 -5.29 -3.98 2.73
CA THR A 135 -5.57 -2.57 3.00
C THR A 135 -5.25 -2.18 4.45
N ALA A 136 -4.91 -0.92 4.64
CA ALA A 136 -4.79 -0.28 5.94
C ALA A 136 -5.30 1.15 5.86
N CYS A 137 -5.67 1.71 7.00
CA CYS A 137 -6.17 3.08 7.10
C CYS A 137 -5.58 3.80 8.29
N TYR A 138 -5.42 5.11 8.16
CA TYR A 138 -5.17 6.00 9.28
C TYR A 138 -5.79 7.37 9.03
N HIS A 139 -5.85 8.19 10.08
CA HIS A 139 -6.51 9.49 10.06
C HIS A 139 -5.49 10.61 10.23
N VAL A 140 -5.62 11.64 9.42
CA VAL A 140 -4.74 12.81 9.47
C VAL A 140 -5.54 14.05 9.09
N SER A 141 -5.51 15.09 9.94
CA SER A 141 -6.11 16.40 9.69
C SER A 141 -7.59 16.34 9.25
N GLY A 142 -8.41 15.52 9.92
CA GLY A 142 -9.84 15.39 9.60
C GLY A 142 -10.12 14.60 8.31
N ARG A 143 -9.14 13.88 7.76
CA ARG A 143 -9.29 13.07 6.55
C ARG A 143 -8.83 11.64 6.78
N SER A 144 -9.49 10.69 6.12
CA SER A 144 -9.08 9.29 6.10
C SER A 144 -8.15 9.02 4.92
N ILE A 145 -7.06 8.31 5.19
CA ILE A 145 -6.14 7.78 4.20
C ILE A 145 -6.28 6.27 4.20
N VAL A 146 -6.75 5.71 3.11
CA VAL A 146 -6.79 4.26 2.88
C VAL A 146 -5.72 3.92 1.86
N HIS A 147 -4.78 3.09 2.25
CA HIS A 147 -3.76 2.60 1.33
C HIS A 147 -3.74 1.08 1.26
N SER A 148 -3.31 0.58 0.13
CA SER A 148 -3.33 -0.86 -0.13
C SER A 148 -2.17 -1.30 -0.99
N THR A 149 -1.87 -2.59 -0.90
CA THR A 149 -0.93 -3.26 -1.79
C THR A 149 -1.71 -4.23 -2.65
N LEU A 150 -1.84 -3.91 -3.94
CA LEU A 150 -2.37 -4.81 -4.96
C LEU A 150 -1.24 -5.71 -5.46
N LEU A 151 -1.37 -7.01 -5.20
CA LEU A 151 -0.40 -8.02 -5.58
C LEU A 151 -0.59 -8.39 -7.05
N TYR A 152 0.28 -7.89 -7.93
CA TYR A 152 0.22 -8.24 -9.36
C TYR A 152 1.09 -9.46 -9.68
N ASP A 153 2.40 -9.39 -9.36
CA ASP A 153 3.39 -10.46 -9.59
C ASP A 153 4.58 -10.39 -8.61
N THR A 154 4.30 -10.25 -7.34
CA THR A 154 5.31 -10.07 -6.29
C THR A 154 6.36 -11.19 -6.24
N ASN A 155 7.60 -10.82 -5.95
CA ASN A 155 8.64 -11.80 -5.63
C ASN A 155 8.32 -12.52 -4.31
N MET A 156 7.74 -13.72 -4.43
CA MET A 156 7.32 -14.54 -3.30
C MET A 156 8.49 -14.96 -2.41
N GLU A 157 9.65 -15.21 -2.97
CA GLU A 157 10.84 -15.62 -2.22
C GLU A 157 11.28 -14.50 -1.28
N HIS A 158 11.44 -13.29 -1.81
CA HIS A 158 11.77 -12.12 -0.99
C HIS A 158 10.70 -11.84 0.08
N MET A 159 9.43 -11.91 -0.30
CA MET A 159 8.33 -11.72 0.67
C MET A 159 8.42 -12.69 1.84
N LEU A 160 8.65 -13.97 1.58
CA LEU A 160 8.68 -15.01 2.61
C LEU A 160 9.90 -14.92 3.52
N HIS A 161 11.06 -14.57 2.97
CA HIS A 161 12.31 -14.52 3.74
C HIS A 161 12.52 -13.18 4.45
N ALA A 162 12.01 -12.09 3.89
CA ALA A 162 12.13 -10.76 4.48
C ALA A 162 11.14 -10.52 5.64
N ILE A 163 9.96 -11.15 5.60
CA ILE A 163 8.96 -11.05 6.67
C ILE A 163 9.13 -12.25 7.61
N THR A 164 9.48 -12.00 8.86
CA THR A 164 9.56 -13.02 9.90
C THR A 164 8.27 -12.99 10.72
N PRO A 165 7.36 -13.95 10.55
CA PRO A 165 6.21 -14.04 11.46
C PRO A 165 6.69 -14.44 12.84
N GLY A 166 6.15 -13.80 13.89
CA GLY A 166 6.51 -14.13 15.28
C GLY A 166 6.29 -15.64 15.60
N PRO A 167 6.99 -16.20 16.62
CA PRO A 167 6.94 -17.63 16.95
C PRO A 167 5.53 -18.20 17.06
N GLU A 168 4.60 -17.47 17.66
CA GLU A 168 3.19 -17.88 17.77
C GLU A 168 2.47 -17.98 16.43
N LYS A 169 2.87 -17.20 15.43
CA LYS A 169 2.33 -17.25 14.07
C LYS A 169 3.01 -18.37 13.24
N LEU A 170 4.27 -18.67 13.52
CA LEU A 170 5.01 -19.77 12.90
C LEU A 170 4.50 -21.15 13.35
N GLU A 171 4.21 -21.33 14.63
CA GLU A 171 3.65 -22.58 15.17
C GLU A 171 2.26 -22.88 14.61
N LYS A 172 1.44 -21.84 14.39
CA LYS A 172 0.06 -21.99 13.88
C LYS A 172 -0.06 -22.03 12.36
N LYS A 173 0.91 -21.51 11.61
CA LYS A 173 0.67 -21.11 10.20
C LYS A 173 1.86 -21.23 9.24
N GLY A 174 2.85 -22.02 9.43
CA GLY A 174 4.06 -22.22 8.59
C GLY A 174 4.15 -21.47 7.23
N ILE A 175 5.34 -21.33 6.66
CA ILE A 175 5.61 -20.66 5.37
C ILE A 175 4.65 -21.09 4.25
N GLN A 176 4.27 -22.36 4.24
CA GLN A 176 3.33 -22.92 3.28
C GLN A 176 1.94 -22.27 3.36
N SER A 177 1.52 -21.79 4.54
CA SER A 177 0.23 -21.13 4.74
C SER A 177 0.17 -19.68 4.22
N VAL A 178 1.28 -18.97 4.08
CA VAL A 178 1.30 -17.63 3.48
C VAL A 178 1.07 -17.76 1.97
N ARG A 179 1.78 -18.66 1.30
CA ARG A 179 1.57 -18.96 -0.14
C ARG A 179 0.14 -19.39 -0.46
N GLN A 180 -0.50 -20.14 0.44
CA GLN A 180 -1.87 -20.59 0.26
C GLN A 180 -2.92 -19.48 0.43
N ARG A 181 -2.58 -18.38 1.09
CA ARG A 181 -3.50 -17.29 1.44
C ARG A 181 -3.51 -16.15 0.49
N ILE A 182 -2.49 -15.98 -0.33
CA ILE A 182 -2.39 -14.89 -1.29
C ILE A 182 -2.46 -15.42 -2.71
N THR A 183 -2.83 -14.55 -3.62
CA THR A 183 -2.81 -14.79 -5.06
C THR A 183 -2.37 -13.54 -5.79
N PHE A 184 -1.93 -13.69 -7.03
CA PHE A 184 -1.50 -12.58 -7.86
C PHE A 184 -2.53 -12.27 -8.92
N LEU A 185 -2.74 -10.98 -9.16
CA LEU A 185 -3.71 -10.51 -10.14
C LEU A 185 -3.40 -11.01 -11.55
N LYS A 186 -2.12 -11.14 -11.90
CA LYS A 186 -1.68 -11.65 -13.21
C LYS A 186 -2.22 -13.04 -13.55
N ASP A 187 -2.55 -13.84 -12.53
CA ASP A 187 -3.09 -15.20 -12.74
C ASP A 187 -4.56 -15.18 -13.23
N TYR A 188 -5.22 -14.02 -13.19
CA TYR A 188 -6.64 -13.84 -13.50
C TYR A 188 -6.90 -12.88 -14.66
N THR A 189 -5.88 -12.25 -15.22
CA THR A 189 -6.02 -11.29 -16.33
C THR A 189 -4.89 -11.42 -17.33
N SER A 190 -5.18 -11.14 -18.59
CA SER A 190 -4.16 -11.00 -19.64
C SER A 190 -3.58 -9.59 -19.74
N LEU A 191 -4.12 -8.63 -18.96
CA LEU A 191 -3.63 -7.25 -18.96
C LEU A 191 -2.26 -7.17 -18.29
N GLY A 192 -1.33 -6.49 -18.92
CA GLY A 192 -0.05 -6.13 -18.30
C GLY A 192 -0.23 -5.12 -17.16
N LEU A 193 0.79 -4.98 -16.31
CA LEU A 193 0.72 -4.13 -15.13
C LEU A 193 0.36 -2.67 -15.46
N ASP A 194 0.92 -2.11 -16.54
CA ASP A 194 0.61 -0.73 -16.96
C ASP A 194 -0.81 -0.59 -17.50
N GLU A 195 -1.34 -1.61 -18.16
CA GLU A 195 -2.73 -1.65 -18.61
C GLU A 195 -3.69 -1.70 -17.41
N VAL A 196 -3.34 -2.48 -16.38
CA VAL A 196 -4.09 -2.53 -15.12
C VAL A 196 -4.09 -1.16 -14.44
N LYS A 197 -2.94 -0.48 -14.34
CA LYS A 197 -2.85 0.88 -13.77
C LYS A 197 -3.71 1.87 -14.57
N THR A 198 -3.66 1.80 -15.88
CA THR A 198 -4.48 2.64 -16.76
C THR A 198 -5.97 2.40 -16.50
N LEU A 199 -6.40 1.14 -16.47
CA LEU A 199 -7.78 0.78 -16.19
C LEU A 199 -8.27 1.27 -14.82
N ILE A 200 -7.42 1.14 -13.79
CA ILE A 200 -7.71 1.65 -12.44
C ILE A 200 -7.94 3.18 -12.50
N ARG A 201 -6.99 3.92 -13.07
CA ARG A 201 -7.06 5.37 -13.18
C ARG A 201 -8.31 5.83 -13.93
N ASP A 202 -8.56 5.27 -15.11
CA ASP A 202 -9.69 5.64 -15.97
C ASP A 202 -11.05 5.25 -15.37
N THR A 203 -11.06 4.22 -14.53
CA THR A 203 -12.28 3.81 -13.83
C THR A 203 -12.58 4.69 -12.62
N LEU A 204 -11.58 5.11 -11.87
CA LEU A 204 -11.75 5.73 -10.56
C LEU A 204 -11.61 7.27 -10.59
N CYS A 205 -10.92 7.82 -11.59
CA CYS A 205 -10.58 9.24 -11.59
C CYS A 205 -11.22 10.01 -12.75
N VAL A 206 -11.64 11.23 -12.44
CA VAL A 206 -12.12 12.21 -13.42
C VAL A 206 -11.22 13.44 -13.31
N GLY A 207 -10.26 13.53 -14.23
CA GLY A 207 -9.26 14.61 -14.26
C GLY A 207 -8.11 14.38 -13.28
N GLU A 208 -7.14 15.26 -13.38
CA GLU A 208 -5.85 15.16 -12.70
C GLU A 208 -5.53 16.42 -11.88
N ARG A 209 -4.81 16.26 -10.80
CA ARG A 209 -4.13 17.29 -10.04
C ARG A 209 -2.63 17.04 -10.12
N MET A 210 -1.93 17.80 -10.95
CA MET A 210 -0.47 17.77 -10.99
C MET A 210 0.08 18.53 -9.80
N LEU A 211 0.98 17.90 -9.04
CA LEU A 211 1.73 18.56 -7.96
C LEU A 211 2.82 19.47 -8.54
N THR A 212 3.14 20.53 -7.80
CA THR A 212 4.21 21.46 -8.18
C THR A 212 5.55 21.03 -7.58
N ALA A 213 6.62 21.73 -7.95
CA ALA A 213 7.93 21.49 -7.34
C ALA A 213 7.96 21.88 -5.85
N GLU A 214 7.20 22.92 -5.48
CA GLU A 214 7.03 23.36 -4.09
C GLU A 214 6.28 22.28 -3.27
N ASP A 215 5.25 21.65 -3.85
CA ASP A 215 4.54 20.54 -3.22
C ASP A 215 5.49 19.36 -2.96
N VAL A 216 6.34 19.02 -3.93
CA VAL A 216 7.36 17.97 -3.78
C VAL A 216 8.33 18.30 -2.64
N THR A 217 8.79 19.53 -2.55
CA THR A 217 9.67 19.98 -1.45
C THR A 217 8.98 19.84 -0.09
N ALA A 218 7.69 20.19 -0.01
CA ALA A 218 6.91 20.04 1.22
C ALA A 218 6.73 18.55 1.58
N ILE A 219 6.52 17.66 0.60
CA ILE A 219 6.47 16.22 0.81
C ILE A 219 7.81 15.70 1.36
N GLU A 220 8.94 16.13 0.81
CA GLU A 220 10.27 15.72 1.28
C GLU A 220 10.54 16.19 2.72
N GLN A 221 10.00 17.33 3.13
CA GLN A 221 10.06 17.78 4.53
C GLN A 221 9.26 16.85 5.47
N ILE A 222 8.05 16.44 5.06
CA ILE A 222 7.26 15.47 5.82
C ILE A 222 7.98 14.11 5.86
N GLU A 223 8.59 13.70 4.74
CA GLU A 223 9.35 12.45 4.64
C GLU A 223 10.46 12.35 5.67
N GLY A 224 11.09 13.47 6.03
CA GLY A 224 12.13 13.52 7.07
C GLY A 224 11.70 12.86 8.39
N GLN A 225 10.40 12.90 8.74
CA GLN A 225 9.86 12.24 9.94
C GLN A 225 9.90 10.70 9.80
N TYR A 226 9.58 10.17 8.62
CA TYR A 226 9.59 8.73 8.36
C TYR A 226 11.00 8.14 8.34
N LEU A 227 12.01 8.97 8.07
CA LEU A 227 13.42 8.58 7.99
C LEU A 227 14.13 8.71 9.34
N SER A 228 13.50 9.32 10.36
CA SER A 228 14.13 9.46 11.67
C SER A 228 14.27 8.11 12.36
N GLU A 229 15.42 7.90 13.03
CA GLU A 229 15.65 6.68 13.82
C GLU A 229 14.61 6.50 14.91
N ASP A 230 14.18 7.59 15.54
CA ASP A 230 13.17 7.58 16.58
C ASP A 230 11.84 7.03 16.05
N PHE A 231 11.40 7.44 14.84
CA PHE A 231 10.18 6.91 14.25
C PHE A 231 10.32 5.44 13.85
N ILE A 232 11.46 5.04 13.28
CA ILE A 232 11.69 3.66 12.84
C ILE A 232 11.77 2.71 14.04
N LYS A 233 12.47 3.10 15.11
CA LYS A 233 12.70 2.25 16.29
C LYS A 233 11.65 2.41 17.38
N HIS A 234 10.80 3.46 17.32
CA HIS A 234 9.92 3.80 18.42
C HIS A 234 8.81 2.78 18.62
N ILE A 235 8.84 2.15 19.79
CA ILE A 235 7.77 1.33 20.36
C ILE A 235 7.05 2.24 21.36
N GLN A 236 5.83 2.66 21.05
CA GLN A 236 4.93 3.22 22.06
C GLN A 236 4.16 2.12 22.74
#